data_c3d78ecfb0af813e32c43b64df376732
#
_entry.id   c3d78ecfb0af813e32c43b64df376732
#
_cell.length_a   1.000
_cell.length_b   1.000
_cell.length_c   1.000
_cell.angle_alpha   90.00
_cell.angle_beta   90.00
_cell.angle_gamma   90.00
#
_symmetry.space_group_name_H-M   'P 1'
#
loop_
_entity.id
_entity.type
_entity.pdbx_description
1 polymer ?
#
loop_
_entity_poly.entity_id
_entity_poly.type
_entity_poly.pdbx_seq_one_letter_code
_entity_poly.pdbx_strand_id
1 'polypeptide(L)'
;MGRAGCKATNVDDPTVDTRFGKIGKQTIEDTGALTKKRMETIDDETSAAAIDFMQRQRAAGKPFFVWFNSTRMHLRTHVRPRHRGRYTHGDSEYIDGMLEHDDTVGSLLKALDDMDSANDTIVVYSSDNGPHMNTWPDGAMTWFRSEKNTNWEGAFRVPCMVRWPSIIKPGTVTNELMSHNDWVPTLCAIAGEPDIVNKLKAGYVVNGITYKVHLDGYDQSAFLRNVSGSAANNNGVKSARNSFFYADDDGLLVGLRSGDYKYVFSEQRKEGTMAVWAEPFTTLRLQRIFNLMQDPFERADMTSNTFWDWQINHVGMMYGVIDEVFQIVATFKDFPPRSFPPSFNPANIMESTLDNIKQKRALTESLDLDRIRSGLNKLIEEQLRQGVGR
;
A
#
# COMPACT_ATOMS: atom_id res chain seq x y z
N MET A 1 22.60 -0.92 7.05
CA MET A 1 21.60 -1.98 6.90
C MET A 1 21.98 -2.82 5.69
N GLY A 2 22.06 -4.13 5.83
CA GLY A 2 22.28 -5.04 4.70
C GLY A 2 20.99 -5.21 3.91
N ARG A 3 21.10 -5.41 2.61
CA ARG A 3 19.97 -5.80 1.77
C ARG A 3 20.13 -7.27 1.42
N ALA A 4 19.08 -8.03 1.64
CA ALA A 4 19.03 -9.42 1.21
C ALA A 4 18.29 -9.52 -0.13
N GLY A 5 18.89 -10.18 -1.11
CA GLY A 5 18.19 -10.61 -2.32
C GLY A 5 17.44 -11.90 -2.03
N CYS A 6 16.18 -11.99 -2.46
CA CYS A 6 15.40 -13.21 -2.35
C CYS A 6 15.26 -13.87 -3.71
N LYS A 7 15.52 -15.19 -3.76
CA LYS A 7 15.26 -16.02 -4.96
C LYS A 7 14.21 -17.06 -4.63
N ALA A 8 13.19 -17.21 -5.46
CA ALA A 8 12.26 -18.33 -5.35
C ALA A 8 12.99 -19.65 -5.61
N THR A 9 12.80 -20.62 -4.71
CA THR A 9 13.36 -21.97 -4.82
C THR A 9 12.27 -23.00 -4.51
N ASN A 10 12.60 -24.28 -4.64
CA ASN A 10 11.71 -25.37 -4.24
C ASN A 10 11.89 -25.78 -2.77
N VAL A 11 12.76 -25.08 -2.04
CA VAL A 11 13.09 -25.38 -0.64
C VAL A 11 12.44 -24.31 0.24
N ASP A 12 11.77 -24.76 1.32
CA ASP A 12 11.23 -23.84 2.33
C ASP A 12 12.38 -23.19 3.10
N ASP A 13 12.37 -21.86 3.14
CA ASP A 13 13.26 -21.09 3.99
C ASP A 13 12.76 -21.19 5.44
N PRO A 14 13.64 -21.54 6.43
CA PRO A 14 13.24 -21.69 7.81
C PRO A 14 12.94 -20.36 8.50
N THR A 15 13.26 -19.24 7.88
CA THR A 15 13.02 -17.91 8.46
C THR A 15 11.53 -17.67 8.70
N VAL A 16 11.22 -17.16 9.87
CA VAL A 16 9.89 -16.70 10.25
C VAL A 16 9.94 -15.20 10.45
N ASP A 17 9.32 -14.46 9.57
CA ASP A 17 9.12 -13.02 9.75
C ASP A 17 8.07 -12.78 10.83
N THR A 18 8.35 -11.88 11.77
CA THR A 18 7.46 -11.59 12.90
C THR A 18 6.12 -10.98 12.48
N ARG A 19 6.06 -10.37 11.29
CA ARG A 19 4.87 -9.72 10.74
C ARG A 19 4.06 -10.65 9.84
N PHE A 20 4.75 -11.49 9.04
CA PHE A 20 4.12 -12.26 7.96
C PHE A 20 4.18 -13.79 8.18
N GLY A 21 4.88 -14.25 9.20
CA GLY A 21 5.07 -15.68 9.45
C GLY A 21 6.15 -16.31 8.55
N LYS A 22 5.95 -17.57 8.15
CA LYS A 22 6.87 -18.25 7.25
C LYS A 22 6.96 -17.54 5.92
N ILE A 23 8.18 -17.28 5.46
CA ILE A 23 8.43 -16.58 4.19
C ILE A 23 8.30 -17.48 2.95
N GLY A 24 8.16 -18.78 3.12
CA GLY A 24 7.86 -19.74 2.06
C GLY A 24 9.09 -20.27 1.31
N LYS A 25 8.86 -20.72 0.08
CA LYS A 25 9.91 -21.33 -0.76
C LYS A 25 10.78 -20.29 -1.43
N GLN A 26 11.88 -19.92 -0.79
CA GLN A 26 12.84 -18.94 -1.29
C GLN A 26 14.20 -19.14 -0.66
N THR A 27 15.23 -18.59 -1.29
CA THR A 27 16.57 -18.45 -0.71
C THR A 27 16.85 -16.98 -0.52
N ILE A 28 17.25 -16.59 0.69
CA ILE A 28 17.68 -15.23 0.98
C ILE A 28 19.17 -15.15 0.74
N GLU A 29 19.57 -14.23 -0.13
CA GLU A 29 20.95 -13.95 -0.47
C GLU A 29 21.31 -12.55 0.06
N ASP A 30 22.34 -12.47 0.93
CA ASP A 30 22.85 -11.16 1.36
C ASP A 30 23.67 -10.55 0.21
N THR A 31 23.14 -9.48 -0.37
CA THR A 31 23.78 -8.76 -1.46
C THR A 31 24.69 -7.62 -0.97
N GLY A 32 24.94 -7.55 0.33
CA GLY A 32 25.81 -6.57 0.96
C GLY A 32 25.12 -5.27 1.35
N ALA A 33 25.88 -4.39 2.01
CA ALA A 33 25.37 -3.15 2.58
C ALA A 33 24.89 -2.15 1.53
N LEU A 34 23.73 -1.52 1.79
CA LEU A 34 23.24 -0.40 1.01
C LEU A 34 23.91 0.90 1.49
N THR A 35 25.12 1.15 1.01
CA THR A 35 25.86 2.40 1.25
C THR A 35 25.32 3.53 0.40
N LYS A 36 25.63 4.81 0.74
CA LYS A 36 25.28 5.96 -0.10
C LYS A 36 25.76 5.79 -1.55
N LYS A 37 26.98 5.27 -1.74
CA LYS A 37 27.53 5.03 -3.07
C LYS A 37 26.73 3.99 -3.85
N ARG A 38 26.31 2.90 -3.21
CA ARG A 38 25.49 1.87 -3.85
C ARG A 38 24.08 2.38 -4.12
N MET A 39 23.55 3.30 -3.32
CA MET A 39 22.24 3.92 -3.59
C MET A 39 22.21 4.71 -4.90
N GLU A 40 23.35 5.16 -5.41
CA GLU A 40 23.42 5.81 -6.73
C GLU A 40 23.07 4.84 -7.88
N THR A 41 23.25 3.51 -7.69
CA THR A 41 23.09 2.48 -8.74
C THR A 41 22.09 1.39 -8.39
N ILE A 42 21.48 1.41 -7.23
CA ILE A 42 20.62 0.31 -6.78
C ILE A 42 19.39 0.10 -7.67
N ASP A 43 18.86 1.17 -8.26
CA ASP A 43 17.72 1.09 -9.16
C ASP A 43 18.10 0.44 -10.50
N ASP A 44 19.38 0.53 -10.92
CA ASP A 44 19.89 -0.25 -12.05
C ASP A 44 19.93 -1.75 -11.70
N GLU A 45 20.41 -2.09 -10.50
CA GLU A 45 20.46 -3.49 -10.04
C GLU A 45 19.07 -4.10 -10.00
N THR A 46 18.10 -3.37 -9.43
CA THR A 46 16.72 -3.87 -9.29
C THR A 46 15.97 -3.90 -10.61
N SER A 47 16.16 -2.90 -11.49
CA SER A 47 15.54 -2.91 -12.82
C SER A 47 16.13 -3.99 -13.72
N ALA A 48 17.45 -4.20 -13.69
CA ALA A 48 18.09 -5.31 -14.41
C ALA A 48 17.56 -6.68 -13.95
N ALA A 49 17.38 -6.87 -12.64
CA ALA A 49 16.79 -8.10 -12.10
C ALA A 49 15.32 -8.29 -12.53
N ALA A 50 14.54 -7.21 -12.58
CA ALA A 50 13.16 -7.24 -13.06
C ALA A 50 13.11 -7.62 -14.56
N ILE A 51 13.98 -7.00 -15.37
CA ILE A 51 14.06 -7.28 -16.82
C ILE A 51 14.48 -8.74 -17.06
N ASP A 52 15.52 -9.22 -16.37
CA ASP A 52 15.96 -10.64 -16.48
C ASP A 52 14.82 -11.59 -16.10
N PHE A 53 14.09 -11.30 -15.03
CA PHE A 53 12.94 -12.12 -14.65
C PHE A 53 11.88 -12.15 -15.75
N MET A 54 11.47 -11.00 -16.29
CA MET A 54 10.47 -10.92 -17.37
C MET A 54 10.93 -11.70 -18.61
N GLN A 55 12.19 -11.54 -19.03
CA GLN A 55 12.79 -12.25 -20.17
C GLN A 55 12.75 -13.78 -19.99
N ARG A 56 13.12 -14.26 -18.79
CA ARG A 56 13.06 -15.70 -18.48
C ARG A 56 11.64 -16.24 -18.48
N GLN A 57 10.65 -15.50 -17.95
CA GLN A 57 9.26 -15.93 -17.98
C GLN A 57 8.72 -15.95 -19.41
N ARG A 58 9.02 -14.90 -20.20
CA ARG A 58 8.62 -14.85 -21.63
C ARG A 58 9.21 -16.02 -22.41
N ALA A 59 10.50 -16.30 -22.25
CA ALA A 59 11.16 -17.43 -22.90
C ALA A 59 10.57 -18.78 -22.48
N ALA A 60 10.07 -18.90 -21.25
CA ALA A 60 9.41 -20.09 -20.72
C ALA A 60 7.92 -20.19 -21.12
N GLY A 61 7.37 -19.22 -21.85
CA GLY A 61 5.94 -19.15 -22.19
C GLY A 61 5.02 -18.99 -20.98
N LYS A 62 5.53 -18.40 -19.90
CA LYS A 62 4.77 -18.21 -18.64
C LYS A 62 4.38 -16.76 -18.46
N PRO A 63 3.15 -16.47 -17.99
CA PRO A 63 2.79 -15.13 -17.56
C PRO A 63 3.63 -14.70 -16.36
N PHE A 64 3.81 -13.38 -16.20
CA PHE A 64 4.55 -12.81 -15.08
C PHE A 64 3.78 -11.67 -14.42
N PHE A 65 4.08 -11.46 -13.15
CA PHE A 65 3.71 -10.29 -12.38
C PHE A 65 4.98 -9.68 -11.77
N VAL A 66 5.19 -8.39 -12.00
CA VAL A 66 6.33 -7.64 -11.45
C VAL A 66 5.81 -6.42 -10.71
N TRP A 67 6.11 -6.34 -9.43
CA TRP A 67 5.90 -5.14 -8.64
C TRP A 67 7.26 -4.48 -8.42
N PHE A 68 7.56 -3.49 -9.26
CA PHE A 68 8.83 -2.78 -9.25
C PHE A 68 8.72 -1.51 -8.40
N ASN A 69 9.56 -1.40 -7.37
CA ASN A 69 9.68 -0.20 -6.55
C ASN A 69 11.10 0.35 -6.67
N SER A 70 11.25 1.51 -7.28
CA SER A 70 12.51 2.23 -7.28
C SER A 70 12.77 2.87 -5.91
N THR A 71 14.02 3.26 -5.65
CA THR A 71 14.36 4.04 -4.46
C THR A 71 14.12 5.53 -4.65
N ARG A 72 13.98 5.96 -5.89
CA ARG A 72 13.61 7.33 -6.28
C ARG A 72 12.08 7.43 -6.32
N MET A 73 11.48 8.48 -5.88
CA MET A 73 11.99 9.80 -5.42
C MET A 73 11.79 9.95 -3.90
N HIS A 74 12.44 9.15 -3.10
CA HIS A 74 12.40 9.33 -1.65
C HIS A 74 13.17 10.59 -1.22
N LEU A 75 12.87 11.11 -0.02
CA LEU A 75 13.45 12.32 0.57
C LEU A 75 14.99 12.43 0.44
N ARG A 76 15.71 11.32 0.48
CA ARG A 76 17.18 11.27 0.36
C ARG A 76 17.58 10.50 -0.87
N THR A 77 17.44 11.15 -2.02
CA THR A 77 17.88 10.63 -3.31
C THR A 77 19.38 10.81 -3.49
N HIS A 78 20.04 9.83 -4.12
CA HIS A 78 21.46 9.86 -4.45
C HIS A 78 21.61 9.61 -5.94
N VAL A 79 21.99 10.65 -6.68
CA VAL A 79 22.07 10.65 -8.12
C VAL A 79 23.49 10.31 -8.57
N ARG A 80 23.61 9.48 -9.62
CA ARG A 80 24.89 9.16 -10.23
C ARG A 80 25.55 10.40 -10.85
N PRO A 81 26.88 10.48 -10.85
CA PRO A 81 27.60 11.63 -11.45
C PRO A 81 27.19 11.98 -12.88
N ARG A 82 26.91 10.96 -13.72
CA ARG A 82 26.49 11.15 -15.11
C ARG A 82 25.12 11.80 -15.30
N HIS A 83 24.28 11.80 -14.26
CA HIS A 83 22.93 12.39 -14.28
C HIS A 83 22.89 13.75 -13.60
N ARG A 84 23.93 14.12 -12.86
CA ARG A 84 24.01 15.43 -12.21
C ARG A 84 24.10 16.53 -13.23
N GLY A 85 23.34 17.60 -13.03
CA GLY A 85 23.28 18.72 -13.96
C GLY A 85 22.49 18.48 -15.24
N ARG A 86 21.69 17.42 -15.31
CA ARG A 86 20.72 17.21 -16.41
C ARG A 86 19.60 18.24 -16.38
N TYR A 87 19.23 18.71 -15.20
CA TYR A 87 18.30 19.81 -15.06
C TYR A 87 19.02 21.14 -15.33
N THR A 88 18.61 21.81 -16.38
CA THR A 88 19.35 23.01 -16.92
C THR A 88 18.86 24.35 -16.39
N HIS A 89 17.79 24.37 -15.57
CA HIS A 89 17.17 25.59 -15.05
C HIS A 89 17.53 25.86 -13.58
N GLY A 90 18.52 25.18 -13.05
CA GLY A 90 18.99 25.29 -11.69
C GLY A 90 19.86 24.12 -11.29
N ASP A 91 20.25 24.06 -10.02
CA ASP A 91 21.00 22.95 -9.44
C ASP A 91 20.05 22.19 -8.48
N SER A 92 19.60 21.02 -8.91
CA SER A 92 18.65 20.21 -8.14
C SER A 92 18.95 18.72 -8.30
N GLU A 93 19.55 18.13 -7.28
CA GLU A 93 19.78 16.69 -7.23
C GLU A 93 18.45 15.91 -7.26
N TYR A 94 17.37 16.46 -6.74
CA TYR A 94 16.04 15.85 -6.77
C TYR A 94 15.49 15.76 -8.19
N ILE A 95 15.57 16.84 -8.97
CA ILE A 95 15.08 16.86 -10.35
C ILE A 95 15.95 15.99 -11.25
N ASP A 96 17.27 16.03 -11.07
CA ASP A 96 18.19 15.11 -11.77
C ASP A 96 17.86 13.65 -11.45
N GLY A 97 17.50 13.36 -10.21
CA GLY A 97 17.02 12.04 -9.79
C GLY A 97 15.68 11.63 -10.42
N MET A 98 14.78 12.58 -10.67
CA MET A 98 13.53 12.34 -11.38
C MET A 98 13.79 11.98 -12.84
N LEU A 99 14.72 12.68 -13.50
CA LEU A 99 15.11 12.36 -14.86
C LEU A 99 15.80 10.99 -14.97
N GLU A 100 16.56 10.61 -13.94
CA GLU A 100 17.15 9.26 -13.85
C GLU A 100 16.09 8.19 -13.60
N HIS A 101 15.06 8.49 -12.80
CA HIS A 101 13.92 7.61 -12.60
C HIS A 101 13.14 7.38 -13.90
N ASP A 102 12.93 8.44 -14.68
CA ASP A 102 12.29 8.35 -16.00
C ASP A 102 13.07 7.44 -16.96
N ASP A 103 14.40 7.54 -16.99
CA ASP A 103 15.26 6.63 -17.76
C ASP A 103 15.09 5.15 -17.29
N THR A 104 14.90 4.92 -16.00
CA THR A 104 14.67 3.58 -15.44
C THR A 104 13.32 3.02 -15.92
N VAL A 105 12.27 3.83 -15.86
CA VAL A 105 10.93 3.46 -16.39
C VAL A 105 11.03 3.19 -17.89
N GLY A 106 11.71 4.07 -18.64
CA GLY A 106 11.95 3.90 -20.07
C GLY A 106 12.63 2.56 -20.39
N SER A 107 13.60 2.13 -19.56
CA SER A 107 14.30 0.85 -19.75
C SER A 107 13.37 -0.35 -19.54
N LEU A 108 12.46 -0.30 -18.56
CA LEU A 108 11.46 -1.34 -18.33
C LEU A 108 10.46 -1.42 -19.50
N LEU A 109 9.99 -0.28 -19.99
CA LEU A 109 9.06 -0.22 -21.13
C LEU A 109 9.74 -0.75 -22.40
N LYS A 110 11.00 -0.34 -22.66
CA LYS A 110 11.77 -0.85 -23.78
C LYS A 110 11.98 -2.37 -23.72
N ALA A 111 12.21 -2.92 -22.54
CA ALA A 111 12.34 -4.37 -22.39
C ALA A 111 11.06 -5.12 -22.78
N LEU A 112 9.89 -4.56 -22.53
CA LEU A 112 8.62 -5.14 -23.00
C LEU A 112 8.49 -5.08 -24.53
N ASP A 113 8.94 -3.99 -25.15
CA ASP A 113 8.97 -3.85 -26.62
C ASP A 113 9.96 -4.86 -27.22
N ASP A 114 11.17 -4.96 -26.69
CA ASP A 114 12.22 -5.88 -27.16
C ASP A 114 11.81 -7.37 -27.04
N MET A 115 10.92 -7.71 -26.09
CA MET A 115 10.36 -9.06 -25.91
C MET A 115 9.09 -9.32 -26.71
N ASP A 116 8.63 -8.35 -27.51
CA ASP A 116 7.31 -8.40 -28.18
C ASP A 116 6.16 -8.74 -27.20
N SER A 117 6.19 -8.09 -26.04
CA SER A 117 5.23 -8.30 -24.97
C SER A 117 4.44 -7.03 -24.58
N ALA A 118 4.74 -5.91 -25.19
CA ALA A 118 4.15 -4.63 -24.84
C ALA A 118 2.62 -4.60 -25.00
N ASN A 119 2.09 -5.29 -26.02
CA ASN A 119 0.65 -5.35 -26.29
C ASN A 119 -0.09 -6.34 -25.37
N ASP A 120 0.63 -7.30 -24.79
CA ASP A 120 0.08 -8.34 -23.92
C ASP A 120 0.32 -8.05 -22.42
N THR A 121 0.85 -6.85 -22.10
CA THR A 121 1.20 -6.49 -20.74
C THR A 121 0.41 -5.27 -20.28
N ILE A 122 -0.21 -5.38 -19.10
CA ILE A 122 -0.76 -4.25 -18.37
C ILE A 122 0.38 -3.59 -17.61
N VAL A 123 0.62 -2.30 -17.88
CA VAL A 123 1.61 -1.51 -17.15
C VAL A 123 0.88 -0.48 -16.32
N VAL A 124 1.16 -0.48 -15.02
CA VAL A 124 0.65 0.51 -14.06
C VAL A 124 1.83 1.31 -13.53
N TYR A 125 1.76 2.62 -13.62
CA TYR A 125 2.70 3.53 -12.98
C TYR A 125 1.96 4.36 -11.93
N SER A 126 2.49 4.39 -10.72
CA SER A 126 1.97 5.21 -9.64
C SER A 126 3.06 5.52 -8.61
N SER A 127 2.70 6.29 -7.58
CA SER A 127 3.51 6.51 -6.38
C SER A 127 2.76 5.96 -5.16
N ASP A 128 3.47 5.69 -4.08
CA ASP A 128 2.90 5.16 -2.84
C ASP A 128 2.15 6.23 -2.03
N ASN A 129 2.59 7.49 -2.10
CA ASN A 129 2.02 8.62 -1.37
C ASN A 129 2.32 9.94 -2.07
N GLY A 130 1.66 10.99 -1.60
CA GLY A 130 1.95 12.36 -2.02
C GLY A 130 3.35 12.82 -1.58
N PRO A 131 3.80 13.97 -2.08
CA PRO A 131 5.15 14.47 -1.83
C PRO A 131 5.37 14.84 -0.37
N HIS A 132 6.63 15.00 -0.01
CA HIS A 132 7.09 15.45 1.30
C HIS A 132 7.72 16.84 1.19
N MET A 133 7.25 17.81 1.98
CA MET A 133 7.71 19.22 1.89
C MET A 133 9.18 19.42 2.26
N ASN A 134 9.81 18.44 2.93
CA ASN A 134 11.24 18.49 3.22
C ASN A 134 12.15 18.44 1.97
N THR A 135 11.58 18.19 0.81
CA THR A 135 12.31 18.27 -0.47
C THR A 135 12.38 19.70 -1.04
N TRP A 136 11.67 20.67 -0.43
CA TRP A 136 11.77 22.06 -0.85
C TRP A 136 13.21 22.58 -0.69
N PRO A 137 13.75 23.41 -1.62
CA PRO A 137 13.08 24.01 -2.80
C PRO A 137 13.08 23.11 -4.05
N ASP A 138 13.72 21.94 -4.04
CA ASP A 138 13.97 21.13 -5.22
C ASP A 138 12.76 20.31 -5.69
N GLY A 139 11.94 19.88 -4.80
CA GLY A 139 10.87 18.96 -5.14
C GLY A 139 9.52 19.38 -4.56
N ALA A 140 8.76 18.86 -5.07
CA ALA A 140 7.48 18.43 -5.46
C ALA A 140 6.45 18.77 -4.38
N MET A 141 5.93 19.96 -4.45
CA MET A 141 4.65 20.28 -3.83
C MET A 141 3.54 20.16 -4.86
N THR A 142 2.36 19.73 -4.42
CA THR A 142 1.16 19.72 -5.25
C THR A 142 0.24 20.89 -4.90
N TRP A 143 -0.79 21.11 -5.72
CA TRP A 143 -1.84 22.08 -5.41
C TRP A 143 -2.76 21.63 -4.29
N PHE A 144 -2.79 20.32 -4.01
CA PHE A 144 -3.59 19.72 -2.96
C PHE A 144 -3.02 20.07 -1.58
N ARG A 145 -3.89 20.13 -0.58
CA ARG A 145 -3.52 20.51 0.78
C ARG A 145 -2.51 19.55 1.38
N SER A 146 -1.46 20.11 1.97
CA SER A 146 -0.48 19.44 2.81
C SER A 146 0.39 18.40 2.08
N GLU A 147 0.89 17.39 2.78
CA GLU A 147 1.98 16.52 2.37
C GLU A 147 1.85 15.10 2.94
N LYS A 148 2.76 14.21 2.51
CA LYS A 148 2.95 12.86 3.11
C LYS A 148 2.84 12.91 4.65
N ASN A 149 2.24 11.88 5.23
CA ASN A 149 1.98 11.73 6.66
C ASN A 149 0.94 12.69 7.23
N THR A 150 0.08 13.23 6.39
CA THR A 150 -1.14 13.95 6.80
C THR A 150 -2.37 13.24 6.26
N ASN A 151 -3.56 13.69 6.63
CA ASN A 151 -4.81 13.14 6.12
C ASN A 151 -5.46 13.99 5.01
N TRP A 152 -4.71 14.94 4.46
CA TRP A 152 -5.17 15.82 3.41
C TRP A 152 -4.91 15.21 2.02
N GLU A 153 -5.59 15.73 1.00
CA GLU A 153 -5.47 15.23 -0.37
C GLU A 153 -4.04 15.31 -0.92
N GLY A 154 -3.21 16.23 -0.43
CA GLY A 154 -1.80 16.29 -0.81
C GLY A 154 -0.96 15.09 -0.35
N ALA A 155 -1.42 14.37 0.67
CA ALA A 155 -0.78 13.13 1.12
C ALA A 155 -1.24 11.90 0.32
N PHE A 156 -2.51 11.87 -0.07
CA PHE A 156 -3.17 10.66 -0.61
C PHE A 156 -3.34 10.66 -2.11
N ARG A 157 -3.46 11.84 -2.76
CA ARG A 157 -3.55 11.89 -4.22
C ARG A 157 -2.18 11.69 -4.86
N VAL A 158 -2.11 10.69 -5.70
CA VAL A 158 -0.91 10.32 -6.45
C VAL A 158 -1.23 10.20 -7.93
N PRO A 159 -0.24 10.43 -8.83
CA PRO A 159 -0.41 10.11 -10.24
C PRO A 159 -0.69 8.61 -10.39
N CYS A 160 -1.59 8.25 -11.30
CA CYS A 160 -1.83 6.88 -11.68
C CYS A 160 -2.05 6.81 -13.20
N MET A 161 -1.21 6.06 -13.88
CA MET A 161 -1.28 5.85 -15.32
C MET A 161 -1.36 4.35 -15.61
N VAL A 162 -2.28 3.97 -16.48
CA VAL A 162 -2.48 2.57 -16.88
C VAL A 162 -2.34 2.45 -18.38
N ARG A 163 -1.42 1.60 -18.83
CA ARG A 163 -1.30 1.18 -20.23
C ARG A 163 -1.83 -0.23 -20.38
N TRP A 164 -2.90 -0.39 -21.12
CA TRP A 164 -3.50 -1.67 -21.50
C TRP A 164 -3.94 -1.59 -22.96
N PRO A 165 -3.03 -1.77 -23.93
CA PRO A 165 -3.22 -1.35 -25.31
C PRO A 165 -4.46 -1.93 -26.01
N SER A 166 -4.80 -3.18 -25.74
CA SER A 166 -5.96 -3.85 -26.32
C SER A 166 -7.33 -3.40 -25.74
N ILE A 167 -7.29 -2.69 -24.62
CA ILE A 167 -8.51 -2.39 -23.83
C ILE A 167 -8.69 -0.87 -23.64
N ILE A 168 -7.64 -0.17 -23.18
CA ILE A 168 -7.74 1.25 -22.85
C ILE A 168 -7.20 2.09 -24.01
N LYS A 169 -8.03 2.95 -24.57
CA LYS A 169 -7.62 3.86 -25.64
C LYS A 169 -6.62 4.90 -25.11
N PRO A 170 -5.59 5.24 -25.89
CA PRO A 170 -4.67 6.32 -25.55
C PRO A 170 -5.41 7.64 -25.27
N GLY A 171 -4.94 8.40 -24.29
CA GLY A 171 -5.53 9.69 -23.92
C GLY A 171 -6.82 9.59 -23.10
N THR A 172 -7.24 8.39 -22.69
CA THR A 172 -8.34 8.25 -21.74
C THR A 172 -7.97 8.87 -20.40
N VAL A 173 -8.86 9.72 -19.86
CA VAL A 173 -8.73 10.34 -18.53
C VAL A 173 -10.02 10.09 -17.75
N THR A 174 -9.91 9.77 -16.48
CA THR A 174 -11.05 9.57 -15.59
C THR A 174 -10.80 10.19 -14.23
N ASN A 175 -11.86 10.65 -13.57
CA ASN A 175 -11.85 11.16 -12.19
C ASN A 175 -12.58 10.22 -11.23
N GLU A 176 -12.93 9.02 -11.67
CA GLU A 176 -13.53 8.01 -10.81
C GLU A 176 -12.53 7.58 -9.70
N LEU A 177 -13.07 7.32 -8.51
CA LEU A 177 -12.27 6.97 -7.36
C LEU A 177 -11.68 5.57 -7.51
N MET A 178 -10.36 5.47 -7.37
CA MET A 178 -9.63 4.21 -7.33
C MET A 178 -8.55 4.30 -6.26
N SER A 179 -8.25 3.19 -5.61
CA SER A 179 -7.24 3.10 -4.55
C SER A 179 -6.22 2.00 -4.87
N HIS A 180 -5.02 2.09 -4.28
CA HIS A 180 -4.03 1.02 -4.35
C HIS A 180 -4.55 -0.32 -3.85
N ASN A 181 -5.48 -0.31 -2.88
CA ASN A 181 -6.13 -1.52 -2.39
C ASN A 181 -6.86 -2.30 -3.48
N ASP A 182 -7.28 -1.62 -4.56
CA ASP A 182 -8.05 -2.22 -5.64
C ASP A 182 -7.20 -3.06 -6.60
N TRP A 183 -5.87 -2.87 -6.62
CA TRP A 183 -5.03 -3.58 -7.59
C TRP A 183 -5.01 -5.09 -7.38
N VAL A 184 -4.97 -5.58 -6.14
CA VAL A 184 -4.93 -7.03 -5.87
C VAL A 184 -6.19 -7.72 -6.40
N PRO A 185 -7.43 -7.35 -6.01
CA PRO A 185 -8.63 -7.99 -6.54
C PRO A 185 -8.78 -7.79 -8.05
N THR A 186 -8.43 -6.61 -8.57
CA THR A 186 -8.51 -6.32 -10.01
C THR A 186 -7.59 -7.20 -10.84
N LEU A 187 -6.31 -7.34 -10.44
CA LEU A 187 -5.35 -8.17 -11.16
C LEU A 187 -5.67 -9.65 -11.03
N CYS A 188 -6.17 -10.09 -9.87
CA CYS A 188 -6.67 -11.46 -9.71
C CYS A 188 -7.85 -11.75 -10.64
N ALA A 189 -8.81 -10.82 -10.73
CA ALA A 189 -9.97 -10.96 -11.63
C ALA A 189 -9.54 -11.02 -13.11
N ILE A 190 -8.60 -10.16 -13.52
CA ILE A 190 -8.04 -10.19 -14.89
C ILE A 190 -7.30 -11.50 -15.16
N ALA A 191 -6.64 -12.06 -14.16
CA ALA A 191 -5.94 -13.35 -14.25
C ALA A 191 -6.88 -14.57 -14.16
N GLY A 192 -8.20 -14.39 -14.06
CA GLY A 192 -9.20 -15.46 -14.04
C GLY A 192 -9.72 -15.85 -12.65
N GLU A 193 -9.41 -15.06 -11.61
CA GLU A 193 -9.88 -15.28 -10.24
C GLU A 193 -10.70 -14.08 -9.71
N PRO A 194 -11.92 -13.85 -10.20
CA PRO A 194 -12.73 -12.70 -9.81
C PRO A 194 -13.30 -12.80 -8.38
N ASP A 195 -13.32 -13.99 -7.79
CA ASP A 195 -13.90 -14.23 -6.46
C ASP A 195 -12.85 -14.24 -5.33
N ILE A 196 -11.65 -13.72 -5.59
CA ILE A 196 -10.53 -13.79 -4.64
C ILE A 196 -10.86 -13.17 -3.27
N VAL A 197 -11.65 -12.08 -3.23
CA VAL A 197 -12.04 -11.41 -2.00
C VAL A 197 -12.83 -12.34 -1.09
N ASN A 198 -13.86 -13.02 -1.61
CA ASN A 198 -14.68 -13.93 -0.83
C ASN A 198 -13.91 -15.22 -0.46
N LYS A 199 -13.10 -15.74 -1.37
CA LYS A 199 -12.24 -16.90 -1.10
C LYS A 199 -11.27 -16.62 0.04
N LEU A 200 -10.63 -15.46 0.06
CA LEU A 200 -9.73 -15.07 1.13
C LEU A 200 -10.47 -14.85 2.45
N LYS A 201 -11.68 -14.27 2.43
CA LYS A 201 -12.52 -14.16 3.65
C LYS A 201 -12.88 -15.53 4.23
N ALA A 202 -13.21 -16.50 3.39
CA ALA A 202 -13.53 -17.85 3.81
C ALA A 202 -12.29 -18.67 4.26
N GLY A 203 -11.14 -18.32 3.77
CA GLY A 203 -9.89 -19.06 3.95
C GLY A 203 -9.49 -19.78 2.66
N TYR A 204 -8.55 -19.20 1.91
CA TYR A 204 -8.07 -19.71 0.64
C TYR A 204 -6.72 -20.41 0.78
N VAL A 205 -6.63 -21.63 0.28
CA VAL A 205 -5.39 -22.43 0.38
C VAL A 205 -4.55 -22.25 -0.88
N VAL A 206 -3.34 -21.73 -0.70
CA VAL A 206 -2.34 -21.58 -1.77
C VAL A 206 -1.04 -22.24 -1.31
N ASN A 207 -0.54 -23.21 -2.09
CA ASN A 207 0.69 -23.95 -1.77
C ASN A 207 0.71 -24.55 -0.35
N GLY A 208 -0.43 -25.05 0.12
CA GLY A 208 -0.57 -25.66 1.44
C GLY A 208 -0.68 -24.67 2.62
N ILE A 209 -0.69 -23.36 2.35
CA ILE A 209 -0.89 -22.31 3.34
C ILE A 209 -2.31 -21.77 3.20
N THR A 210 -3.03 -21.70 4.32
CA THR A 210 -4.36 -21.09 4.35
C THR A 210 -4.25 -19.61 4.62
N TYR A 211 -4.75 -18.81 3.69
CA TYR A 211 -4.85 -17.35 3.83
C TYR A 211 -6.31 -16.98 4.16
N LYS A 212 -6.55 -16.55 5.38
CA LYS A 212 -7.84 -15.98 5.81
C LYS A 212 -7.63 -14.50 6.07
N VAL A 213 -8.04 -13.66 5.11
CA VAL A 213 -7.82 -12.21 5.14
C VAL A 213 -9.02 -11.47 4.55
N HIS A 214 -9.24 -10.26 5.03
CA HIS A 214 -10.14 -9.28 4.42
C HIS A 214 -9.30 -8.38 3.49
N LEU A 215 -9.69 -8.27 2.23
CA LEU A 215 -9.17 -7.26 1.31
C LEU A 215 -10.15 -6.10 1.28
N ASP A 216 -9.65 -4.88 1.50
CA ASP A 216 -10.44 -3.64 1.44
C ASP A 216 -10.52 -3.06 0.02
N GLY A 217 -10.02 -3.81 -0.96
CA GLY A 217 -10.03 -3.46 -2.37
C GLY A 217 -11.25 -4.00 -3.11
N TYR A 218 -11.59 -3.32 -4.20
CA TYR A 218 -12.66 -3.68 -5.12
C TYR A 218 -12.07 -4.12 -6.45
N ASP A 219 -12.73 -5.07 -7.12
CA ASP A 219 -12.38 -5.44 -8.49
C ASP A 219 -12.80 -4.31 -9.45
N GLN A 220 -11.83 -3.67 -10.05
CA GLN A 220 -11.99 -2.59 -11.03
C GLN A 220 -11.87 -3.10 -12.47
N SER A 221 -11.81 -4.40 -12.71
CA SER A 221 -11.57 -4.96 -14.04
C SER A 221 -12.67 -4.57 -15.04
N ALA A 222 -13.92 -4.57 -14.61
CA ALA A 222 -15.05 -4.13 -15.43
C ALA A 222 -14.98 -2.62 -15.74
N PHE A 223 -14.61 -1.80 -14.76
CA PHE A 223 -14.41 -0.37 -14.94
C PHE A 223 -13.29 -0.10 -15.96
N LEU A 224 -12.11 -0.70 -15.78
CA LEU A 224 -10.96 -0.51 -16.66
C LEU A 224 -11.23 -0.96 -18.11
N ARG A 225 -12.02 -2.02 -18.30
CA ARG A 225 -12.40 -2.51 -19.63
C ARG A 225 -13.34 -1.55 -20.37
N ASN A 226 -14.12 -0.76 -19.66
CA ASN A 226 -15.17 0.07 -20.22
C ASN A 226 -14.87 1.58 -20.12
N VAL A 227 -13.77 1.98 -19.48
CA VAL A 227 -13.42 3.39 -19.25
C VAL A 227 -13.03 4.16 -20.52
N SER A 228 -12.76 3.46 -21.62
CA SER A 228 -12.33 4.07 -22.89
C SER A 228 -13.39 4.99 -23.48
N GLY A 229 -13.22 6.29 -23.26
CA GLY A 229 -14.10 7.35 -23.73
C GLY A 229 -13.49 8.72 -23.49
N SER A 230 -14.16 9.81 -23.90
CA SER A 230 -13.67 11.14 -23.58
C SER A 230 -13.77 11.42 -22.08
N ALA A 231 -12.79 12.14 -21.54
CA ALA A 231 -12.69 12.53 -20.15
C ALA A 231 -13.94 13.19 -19.56
N ALA A 232 -14.77 13.81 -20.40
CA ALA A 232 -15.95 14.52 -19.96
C ALA A 232 -17.11 13.62 -19.52
N ASN A 233 -17.17 12.36 -19.98
CA ASN A 233 -18.39 11.57 -19.81
C ASN A 233 -18.20 10.11 -19.38
N ASN A 234 -16.98 9.58 -19.25
CA ASN A 234 -16.71 8.16 -18.91
C ASN A 234 -17.76 7.15 -19.44
N ASN A 235 -18.56 7.54 -20.44
CA ASN A 235 -19.77 6.86 -20.95
C ASN A 235 -20.71 6.33 -19.84
N GLY A 236 -20.75 7.00 -18.68
CA GLY A 236 -21.51 6.57 -17.51
C GLY A 236 -20.90 5.39 -16.75
N VAL A 237 -19.70 4.95 -17.12
CA VAL A 237 -19.00 3.85 -16.42
C VAL A 237 -18.44 4.38 -15.10
N LYS A 238 -18.83 3.73 -14.02
CA LYS A 238 -18.43 4.06 -12.66
C LYS A 238 -17.39 3.09 -12.12
N SER A 239 -16.51 3.60 -11.28
CA SER A 239 -15.67 2.76 -10.43
C SER A 239 -16.53 1.88 -9.51
N ALA A 240 -16.03 0.70 -9.19
CA ALA A 240 -16.62 -0.14 -8.16
C ALA A 240 -16.45 0.44 -6.74
N ARG A 241 -15.57 1.44 -6.58
CA ARG A 241 -15.29 2.11 -5.30
C ARG A 241 -16.06 3.43 -5.23
N ASN A 242 -16.83 3.62 -4.17
CA ASN A 242 -17.50 4.89 -3.88
C ASN A 242 -16.94 5.58 -2.61
N SER A 243 -16.20 4.86 -1.78
CA SER A 243 -15.67 5.40 -0.53
C SER A 243 -14.21 5.02 -0.30
N PHE A 244 -13.51 5.84 0.49
CA PHE A 244 -12.13 5.60 0.89
C PHE A 244 -11.91 6.05 2.33
N PHE A 245 -11.30 5.18 3.14
CA PHE A 245 -10.97 5.45 4.54
C PHE A 245 -9.53 5.92 4.66
N TYR A 246 -9.36 7.04 5.36
CA TYR A 246 -8.04 7.60 5.68
C TYR A 246 -7.63 7.12 7.07
N ALA A 247 -6.51 6.44 7.14
CA ALA A 247 -5.90 6.05 8.41
C ALA A 247 -4.53 6.72 8.56
N ASP A 248 -4.15 7.00 9.80
CA ASP A 248 -2.81 7.48 10.12
C ASP A 248 -1.83 6.32 10.33
N ASP A 249 -0.57 6.64 10.63
CA ASP A 249 0.49 5.65 10.86
C ASP A 249 0.28 4.83 12.15
N ASP A 250 -0.53 5.32 13.09
CA ASP A 250 -0.90 4.61 14.31
C ASP A 250 -2.12 3.70 14.12
N GLY A 251 -2.73 3.70 12.93
CA GLY A 251 -3.89 2.89 12.57
C GLY A 251 -5.22 3.50 13.00
N LEU A 252 -5.24 4.79 13.37
CA LEU A 252 -6.48 5.48 13.69
C LEU A 252 -7.21 5.88 12.40
N LEU A 253 -8.52 5.76 12.41
CA LEU A 253 -9.38 6.26 11.35
C LEU A 253 -9.47 7.79 11.49
N VAL A 254 -8.84 8.53 10.57
CA VAL A 254 -8.75 10.00 10.62
C VAL A 254 -9.69 10.70 9.64
N GLY A 255 -10.30 9.97 8.73
CA GLY A 255 -11.27 10.52 7.79
C GLY A 255 -11.93 9.46 6.92
N LEU A 256 -12.94 9.91 6.19
CA LEU A 256 -13.68 9.12 5.21
C LEU A 256 -13.99 10.01 4.00
N ARG A 257 -13.75 9.50 2.80
CA ARG A 257 -14.36 10.01 1.58
C ARG A 257 -15.53 9.13 1.19
N SER A 258 -16.69 9.73 0.96
CA SER A 258 -17.87 9.07 0.40
C SER A 258 -18.39 9.90 -0.77
N GLY A 259 -18.29 9.33 -1.97
CA GLY A 259 -18.56 10.06 -3.22
C GLY A 259 -17.66 11.28 -3.37
N ASP A 260 -18.32 12.45 -3.52
CA ASP A 260 -17.65 13.74 -3.69
C ASP A 260 -17.24 14.41 -2.37
N TYR A 261 -17.71 13.88 -1.24
CA TYR A 261 -17.48 14.49 0.06
C TYR A 261 -16.43 13.78 0.87
N LYS A 262 -15.59 14.57 1.54
CA LYS A 262 -14.62 14.10 2.52
C LYS A 262 -14.99 14.60 3.91
N TYR A 263 -14.96 13.68 4.84
CA TYR A 263 -15.23 13.89 6.26
C TYR A 263 -13.93 13.70 7.03
N VAL A 264 -13.53 14.71 7.78
CA VAL A 264 -12.27 14.73 8.54
C VAL A 264 -12.59 14.58 10.01
N PHE A 265 -12.12 13.49 10.64
CA PHE A 265 -12.37 13.17 12.05
C PHE A 265 -11.23 13.64 12.95
N SER A 266 -10.02 13.49 12.46
CA SER A 266 -8.79 14.00 13.09
C SER A 266 -7.93 14.65 12.03
N GLU A 267 -7.07 15.57 12.40
CA GLU A 267 -6.21 16.28 11.46
C GLU A 267 -4.76 16.38 11.94
N GLN A 268 -3.82 16.22 11.03
CA GLN A 268 -2.45 16.66 11.24
C GLN A 268 -2.39 18.17 10.99
N ARG A 269 -2.04 18.92 12.04
CA ARG A 269 -2.01 20.40 12.01
C ARG A 269 -0.66 20.98 11.60
N LYS A 270 0.37 20.12 11.58
CA LYS A 270 1.70 20.56 11.17
C LYS A 270 1.91 20.34 9.69
N GLU A 271 2.66 21.24 9.11
CA GLU A 271 3.07 21.20 7.70
C GLU A 271 4.54 21.57 7.62
N GLY A 272 5.24 20.99 6.65
CA GLY A 272 6.66 21.19 6.46
C GLY A 272 7.52 20.59 7.57
N THR A 273 8.79 20.46 7.33
CA THR A 273 9.77 19.92 8.28
C THR A 273 9.44 18.49 8.75
N MET A 274 10.15 17.99 9.75
CA MET A 274 9.84 16.69 10.38
C MET A 274 8.69 16.78 11.40
N ALA A 275 8.07 17.95 11.56
CA ALA A 275 6.99 18.14 12.54
C ALA A 275 5.75 17.30 12.24
N VAL A 276 5.47 16.99 10.97
CA VAL A 276 4.39 16.07 10.56
C VAL A 276 4.55 14.67 11.12
N TRP A 277 5.77 14.29 11.52
CA TRP A 277 6.10 12.99 12.12
C TRP A 277 6.18 13.06 13.65
N ALA A 278 6.46 14.24 14.19
CA ALA A 278 6.68 14.43 15.61
C ALA A 278 5.40 14.81 16.37
N GLU A 279 4.46 15.48 15.70
CA GLU A 279 3.23 15.95 16.31
C GLU A 279 2.08 14.98 16.07
N PRO A 280 1.25 14.67 17.07
CA PRO A 280 0.13 13.77 16.95
C PRO A 280 -0.99 14.37 16.10
N PHE A 281 -1.82 13.51 15.55
CA PHE A 281 -3.11 13.92 14.99
C PHE A 281 -4.02 14.49 16.09
N THR A 282 -4.73 15.53 15.75
CA THR A 282 -5.69 16.19 16.66
C THR A 282 -7.10 15.73 16.34
N THR A 283 -7.76 15.03 17.25
CA THR A 283 -9.18 14.67 17.11
C THR A 283 -10.06 15.91 17.13
N LEU A 284 -10.94 16.03 16.16
CA LEU A 284 -11.84 17.17 16.03
C LEU A 284 -13.10 16.95 16.86
N ARG A 285 -13.49 17.98 17.64
CA ARG A 285 -14.77 17.98 18.35
C ARG A 285 -15.96 18.05 17.38
N LEU A 286 -15.80 18.82 16.31
CA LEU A 286 -16.72 18.89 15.17
C LEU A 286 -15.93 18.49 13.93
N GLN A 287 -16.32 17.41 13.29
CA GLN A 287 -15.70 16.92 12.06
C GLN A 287 -15.84 17.98 10.97
N ARG A 288 -14.91 18.02 10.04
CA ARG A 288 -15.00 18.91 8.87
C ARG A 288 -15.52 18.14 7.67
N ILE A 289 -16.28 18.87 6.84
CA ILE A 289 -16.85 18.34 5.60
C ILE A 289 -16.34 19.18 4.45
N PHE A 290 -15.75 18.52 3.45
CA PHE A 290 -15.31 19.16 2.20
C PHE A 290 -15.98 18.52 1.02
N ASN A 291 -16.47 19.33 0.08
CA ASN A 291 -16.87 18.86 -1.24
C ASN A 291 -15.65 18.92 -2.16
N LEU A 292 -15.04 17.76 -2.45
CA LEU A 292 -13.81 17.69 -3.22
C LEU A 292 -13.96 18.05 -4.71
N MET A 293 -15.19 18.10 -5.23
CA MET A 293 -15.46 18.60 -6.59
C MET A 293 -15.44 20.13 -6.65
N GLN A 294 -15.89 20.80 -5.58
CA GLN A 294 -15.95 22.25 -5.49
C GLN A 294 -14.73 22.87 -4.79
N ASP A 295 -14.15 22.13 -3.86
CA ASP A 295 -12.93 22.49 -3.12
C ASP A 295 -11.93 21.35 -3.13
N PRO A 296 -11.34 21.04 -4.29
CA PRO A 296 -10.38 19.92 -4.42
C PRO A 296 -9.09 20.11 -3.62
N PHE A 297 -8.86 21.34 -3.13
CA PHE A 297 -7.68 21.69 -2.36
C PHE A 297 -7.95 21.78 -0.85
N GLU A 298 -9.17 21.48 -0.42
CA GLU A 298 -9.58 21.45 1.00
C GLU A 298 -9.23 22.74 1.74
N ARG A 299 -9.50 23.88 1.11
CA ARG A 299 -9.12 25.22 1.63
C ARG A 299 -10.30 26.03 2.15
N ALA A 300 -11.53 25.57 1.97
CA ALA A 300 -12.71 26.35 2.31
C ALA A 300 -12.77 26.75 3.79
N ASP A 301 -12.28 25.89 4.69
CA ASP A 301 -12.19 26.17 6.14
C ASP A 301 -11.22 27.31 6.50
N MET A 302 -10.27 27.62 5.62
CA MET A 302 -9.27 28.68 5.81
C MET A 302 -9.56 29.94 5.00
N THR A 303 -10.23 29.79 3.85
CA THR A 303 -10.39 30.89 2.87
C THR A 303 -11.81 31.44 2.79
N SER A 304 -12.81 30.72 3.31
CA SER A 304 -14.21 31.12 3.28
C SER A 304 -14.73 31.46 4.67
N ASN A 305 -15.20 32.69 4.84
CA ASN A 305 -15.85 33.14 6.10
C ASN A 305 -17.24 32.53 6.32
N THR A 306 -17.80 31.86 5.31
CA THR A 306 -19.12 31.19 5.37
C THR A 306 -19.01 29.66 5.51
N PHE A 307 -17.80 29.11 5.58
CA PHE A 307 -17.59 27.66 5.69
C PHE A 307 -18.32 27.04 6.87
N TRP A 308 -18.21 27.66 8.05
CA TRP A 308 -18.82 27.15 9.28
C TRP A 308 -20.34 27.23 9.25
N ASP A 309 -20.91 28.29 8.69
CA ASP A 309 -22.37 28.42 8.50
C ASP A 309 -22.89 27.34 7.56
N TRP A 310 -22.16 27.11 6.47
CA TRP A 310 -22.50 26.02 5.54
C TRP A 310 -22.42 24.66 6.24
N GLN A 311 -21.36 24.39 6.96
CA GLN A 311 -21.14 23.12 7.65
C GLN A 311 -22.21 22.85 8.71
N ILE A 312 -22.56 23.83 9.53
CA ILE A 312 -23.62 23.71 10.55
C ILE A 312 -24.95 23.38 9.89
N ASN A 313 -25.28 24.04 8.78
CA ASN A 313 -26.51 23.75 8.03
C ASN A 313 -26.51 22.36 7.38
N HIS A 314 -25.33 21.74 7.19
CA HIS A 314 -25.16 20.41 6.57
C HIS A 314 -24.70 19.33 7.55
N VAL A 315 -24.74 19.59 8.85
CA VAL A 315 -24.31 18.61 9.87
C VAL A 315 -25.04 17.26 9.77
N GLY A 316 -26.26 17.28 9.24
CA GLY A 316 -27.03 16.06 8.97
C GLY A 316 -26.33 15.05 8.06
N MET A 317 -25.41 15.50 7.18
CA MET A 317 -24.61 14.63 6.33
C MET A 317 -23.69 13.70 7.13
N MET A 318 -23.31 14.08 8.35
CA MET A 318 -22.49 13.24 9.26
C MET A 318 -23.21 11.94 9.63
N TYR A 319 -24.54 11.99 9.77
CA TYR A 319 -25.31 10.78 10.09
C TYR A 319 -25.31 9.78 8.93
N GLY A 320 -25.25 10.27 7.68
CA GLY A 320 -25.21 9.40 6.50
C GLY A 320 -23.94 8.57 6.38
N VAL A 321 -22.83 9.02 6.95
CA VAL A 321 -21.55 8.30 6.86
C VAL A 321 -21.24 7.44 8.09
N ILE A 322 -22.01 7.57 9.17
CA ILE A 322 -21.84 6.75 10.37
C ILE A 322 -21.97 5.27 10.04
N ASP A 323 -22.93 4.91 9.20
CA ASP A 323 -23.15 3.51 8.81
C ASP A 323 -21.95 2.94 8.02
N GLU A 324 -21.32 3.73 7.14
CA GLU A 324 -20.12 3.30 6.42
C GLU A 324 -18.96 3.06 7.39
N VAL A 325 -18.78 3.94 8.39
CA VAL A 325 -17.77 3.77 9.44
C VAL A 325 -18.05 2.51 10.26
N PHE A 326 -19.30 2.27 10.67
CA PHE A 326 -19.65 1.07 11.42
C PHE A 326 -19.43 -0.21 10.60
N GLN A 327 -19.72 -0.21 9.31
CA GLN A 327 -19.51 -1.38 8.45
C GLN A 327 -18.03 -1.76 8.39
N ILE A 328 -17.12 -0.79 8.23
CA ILE A 328 -15.69 -1.11 8.19
C ILE A 328 -15.16 -1.54 9.56
N VAL A 329 -15.54 -0.84 10.63
CA VAL A 329 -15.12 -1.19 11.99
C VAL A 329 -15.63 -2.58 12.37
N ALA A 330 -16.83 -2.97 11.94
CA ALA A 330 -17.39 -4.29 12.16
C ALA A 330 -16.52 -5.41 11.55
N THR A 331 -15.81 -5.13 10.45
CA THR A 331 -14.92 -6.14 9.84
C THR A 331 -13.75 -6.51 10.75
N PHE A 332 -13.31 -5.61 11.63
CA PHE A 332 -12.21 -5.86 12.57
C PHE A 332 -12.54 -6.89 13.65
N LYS A 333 -13.83 -7.17 13.87
CA LYS A 333 -14.25 -8.25 14.75
C LYS A 333 -13.82 -9.62 14.21
N ASP A 334 -13.99 -9.84 12.92
CA ASP A 334 -13.68 -11.10 12.25
C ASP A 334 -12.25 -11.14 11.68
N PHE A 335 -11.72 -9.96 11.36
CA PHE A 335 -10.38 -9.74 10.77
C PHE A 335 -9.63 -8.66 11.55
N PRO A 336 -9.22 -8.94 12.80
CA PRO A 336 -8.47 -7.98 13.59
C PRO A 336 -7.12 -7.67 12.94
N PRO A 337 -6.52 -6.50 13.20
CA PRO A 337 -5.19 -6.16 12.74
C PRO A 337 -4.18 -7.26 13.11
N ARG A 338 -3.42 -7.74 12.14
CA ARG A 338 -2.41 -8.80 12.35
C ARG A 338 -1.13 -8.30 12.99
N SER A 339 -0.86 -7.02 12.82
CA SER A 339 0.26 -6.32 13.44
C SER A 339 -0.20 -4.93 13.80
N PHE A 340 0.35 -4.40 14.88
CA PHE A 340 0.19 -2.99 15.18
C PHE A 340 1.12 -2.20 14.27
N PRO A 341 0.69 -1.04 13.74
CA PRO A 341 1.57 -0.13 13.04
C PRO A 341 2.78 0.23 13.92
N PRO A 342 3.97 0.47 13.35
CA PRO A 342 5.08 0.98 14.12
C PRO A 342 4.73 2.38 14.62
N SER A 343 4.38 2.48 15.89
CA SER A 343 4.12 3.77 16.54
C SER A 343 5.39 4.30 17.19
N PHE A 344 5.60 5.60 17.08
CA PHE A 344 6.64 6.32 17.85
C PHE A 344 6.14 6.72 19.24
N ASN A 345 4.86 6.51 19.53
CA ASN A 345 4.27 6.83 20.83
C ASN A 345 4.49 5.69 21.83
N PRO A 346 5.24 5.92 22.94
CA PRO A 346 5.46 4.88 23.95
C PRO A 346 4.17 4.33 24.59
N ALA A 347 3.11 5.14 24.68
CA ALA A 347 1.83 4.66 25.20
C ALA A 347 1.20 3.62 24.28
N ASN A 348 1.21 3.85 22.97
CA ASN A 348 0.70 2.89 21.98
C ASN A 348 1.56 1.61 21.96
N ILE A 349 2.87 1.73 22.15
CA ILE A 349 3.78 0.57 22.26
C ILE A 349 3.44 -0.25 23.50
N MET A 350 3.18 0.39 24.64
CA MET A 350 2.77 -0.28 25.87
C MET A 350 1.40 -0.96 25.73
N GLU A 351 0.43 -0.29 25.14
CA GLU A 351 -0.92 -0.83 24.93
C GLU A 351 -0.88 -2.04 23.99
N SER A 352 -0.18 -1.94 22.88
CA SER A 352 0.03 -3.06 21.96
C SER A 352 0.75 -4.24 22.62
N THR A 353 1.71 -3.97 23.49
CA THR A 353 2.44 -5.00 24.25
C THR A 353 1.51 -5.69 25.25
N LEU A 354 0.68 -4.94 25.97
CA LEU A 354 -0.28 -5.48 26.92
C LEU A 354 -1.36 -6.33 26.22
N ASP A 355 -1.84 -5.91 25.06
CA ASP A 355 -2.81 -6.67 24.28
C ASP A 355 -2.20 -7.94 23.68
N ASN A 356 -0.96 -7.91 23.24
CA ASN A 356 -0.22 -9.11 22.85
C ASN A 356 -0.05 -10.09 24.02
N ILE A 357 0.20 -9.59 25.24
CA ILE A 357 0.28 -10.42 26.46
C ILE A 357 -1.08 -11.02 26.79
N LYS A 358 -2.17 -10.25 26.71
CA LYS A 358 -3.54 -10.74 26.94
C LYS A 358 -3.92 -11.81 25.92
N GLN A 359 -3.63 -11.61 24.63
CA GLN A 359 -3.89 -12.60 23.59
C GLN A 359 -3.08 -13.88 23.81
N LYS A 360 -1.79 -13.78 24.16
CA LYS A 360 -0.97 -14.95 24.50
C LYS A 360 -1.49 -15.69 25.75
N ARG A 361 -1.97 -14.96 26.75
CA ARG A 361 -2.61 -15.56 27.93
C ARG A 361 -3.91 -16.29 27.57
N ALA A 362 -4.79 -15.66 26.80
CA ALA A 362 -6.03 -16.29 26.34
C ALA A 362 -5.75 -17.55 25.50
N LEU A 363 -4.70 -17.53 24.67
CA LEU A 363 -4.26 -18.71 23.93
C LEU A 363 -3.73 -19.80 24.87
N THR A 364 -2.99 -19.44 25.90
CA THR A 364 -2.44 -20.39 26.89
C THR A 364 -3.54 -20.97 27.78
N GLU A 365 -4.55 -20.16 28.13
CA GLU A 365 -5.72 -20.60 28.90
C GLU A 365 -6.68 -21.47 28.05
N SER A 366 -6.70 -21.32 26.73
CA SER A 366 -7.44 -22.19 25.80
C SER A 366 -6.73 -23.51 25.50
N LEU A 367 -5.45 -23.62 25.82
CA LEU A 367 -4.70 -24.89 25.74
C LEU A 367 -5.14 -25.76 26.92
N ASP A 368 -5.82 -26.87 26.60
CA ASP A 368 -6.17 -27.89 27.59
C ASP A 368 -4.88 -28.54 28.13
N LEU A 369 -4.34 -27.91 29.18
CA LEU A 369 -3.09 -28.32 29.82
C LEU A 369 -3.19 -29.75 30.36
N ASP A 370 -4.38 -30.21 30.74
CA ASP A 370 -4.62 -31.57 31.23
C ASP A 370 -4.52 -32.57 30.06
N ARG A 371 -4.98 -32.20 28.89
CA ARG A 371 -4.83 -33.01 27.66
C ARG A 371 -3.39 -33.11 27.20
N ILE A 372 -2.64 -31.99 27.26
CA ILE A 372 -1.21 -31.97 26.94
C ILE A 372 -0.41 -32.80 27.94
N ARG A 373 -0.71 -32.67 29.24
CA ARG A 373 -0.08 -33.43 30.32
C ARG A 373 -0.35 -34.94 30.22
N SER A 374 -1.60 -35.29 29.90
CA SER A 374 -2.00 -36.68 29.64
C SER A 374 -1.30 -37.27 28.42
N GLY A 375 -1.16 -36.49 27.34
CA GLY A 375 -0.41 -36.91 26.15
C GLY A 375 1.09 -37.09 26.40
N LEU A 376 1.69 -36.19 27.14
CA LEU A 376 3.11 -36.27 27.58
C LEU A 376 3.34 -37.49 28.48
N ASN A 377 2.49 -37.75 29.45
CA ASN A 377 2.59 -38.89 30.34
C ASN A 377 2.48 -40.24 29.57
N LYS A 378 1.57 -40.33 28.58
CA LYS A 378 1.50 -41.51 27.69
C LYS A 378 2.78 -41.73 26.89
N LEU A 379 3.34 -40.65 26.33
CA LEU A 379 4.61 -40.71 25.58
C LEU A 379 5.78 -41.14 26.47
N ILE A 380 5.84 -40.66 27.71
CA ILE A 380 6.88 -41.05 28.69
C ILE A 380 6.71 -42.52 29.09
N GLU A 381 5.48 -42.98 29.33
CA GLU A 381 5.20 -44.39 29.63
C GLU A 381 5.56 -45.33 28.48
N GLU A 382 5.27 -44.95 27.24
CA GLU A 382 5.66 -45.70 26.04
C GLU A 382 7.18 -45.75 25.86
N GLN A 383 7.88 -44.66 26.10
CA GLN A 383 9.36 -44.65 26.05
C GLN A 383 10.00 -45.48 27.16
N LEU A 384 9.44 -45.46 28.38
CA LEU A 384 9.90 -46.29 29.50
C LEU A 384 9.64 -47.79 29.23
N ARG A 385 8.54 -48.16 28.59
CA ARG A 385 8.26 -49.57 28.19
C ARG A 385 9.19 -50.07 27.10
N GLN A 386 9.62 -49.17 26.20
CA GLN A 386 10.59 -49.54 25.13
C GLN A 386 12.05 -49.54 25.60
N GLY A 387 12.36 -48.85 26.71
CA GLY A 387 13.70 -48.76 27.27
C GLY A 387 14.06 -49.86 28.26
N VAL A 388 13.14 -50.73 28.68
CA VAL A 388 13.35 -51.83 29.64
C VAL A 388 13.59 -53.19 28.95
N GLY A 389 13.70 -53.18 27.62
CA GLY A 389 13.96 -54.38 26.80
C GLY A 389 15.36 -54.46 26.22
N ARG A 390 16.39 -53.96 26.90
CA ARG A 390 17.79 -54.22 26.55
C ARG A 390 18.61 -54.63 27.77
#